data_97f1407a61941b2b588e944197953c54
#
_entry.id   97f1407a61941b2b588e944197953c54
#
_cell.length_a   1.000
_cell.length_b   1.000
_cell.length_c   1.000
_cell.angle_alpha   90.00
_cell.angle_beta   90.00
_cell.angle_gamma   90.00
#
_symmetry.space_group_name_H-M   'P 1'
#
loop_
_entity.id
_entity.type
_entity.pdbx_description
1 polymer ?
#
loop_
_entity_poly.entity_id
_entity_poly.type
_entity_poly.pdbx_seq_one_letter_code
_entity_poly.pdbx_strand_id
1 'polypeptide(L)'
;MEAGKTVEKQETRGSLREQDSIRALLELLEQQGMEQEKGDVIRMADHIDSMEMQLGTVLKELGEVKKQLGVMQESKIKLFAVDTIQKAEHQVKMLRFQVGTFKRKFVERAEQAVFDLKEKGKDALA
;
A
#
# COMPACT_ATOMS: atom_id res chain seq x y z
N MET A 1 -7.92 -23.07 -14.44
CA MET A 1 -7.51 -22.49 -14.97
C MET A 1 -7.62 -21.07 -14.77
N GLU A 2 -8.39 -20.40 -15.16
CA GLU A 2 -8.49 -19.08 -14.96
C GLU A 2 -8.73 -18.69 -13.57
N ALA A 3 -9.37 -19.49 -12.79
CA ALA A 3 -9.73 -19.15 -11.44
C ALA A 3 -8.55 -18.79 -10.60
N GLY A 4 -7.48 -19.52 -10.69
CA GLY A 4 -6.32 -19.23 -9.89
C GLY A 4 -5.71 -17.92 -10.24
N LYS A 5 -5.64 -17.63 -11.51
CA LYS A 5 -5.08 -16.39 -11.93
C LYS A 5 -5.92 -15.23 -11.50
N THR A 6 -7.21 -15.40 -11.54
CA THR A 6 -8.11 -14.35 -11.16
C THR A 6 -7.93 -13.98 -9.70
N VAL A 7 -7.79 -14.97 -8.86
CA VAL A 7 -7.61 -14.72 -7.44
C VAL A 7 -6.34 -13.95 -7.18
N GLU A 8 -5.25 -14.36 -7.83
CA GLU A 8 -4.03 -13.65 -7.67
C GLU A 8 -4.13 -12.22 -8.08
N LYS A 9 -4.77 -11.98 -9.20
CA LYS A 9 -4.90 -10.63 -9.65
C LYS A 9 -5.68 -9.80 -8.70
N GLN A 10 -6.71 -10.35 -8.10
CA GLN A 10 -7.50 -9.60 -7.17
C GLN A 10 -6.69 -9.22 -5.96
N GLU A 11 -5.87 -10.12 -5.47
CA GLU A 11 -5.06 -9.81 -4.31
C GLU A 11 -4.12 -8.68 -4.57
N THR A 12 -3.50 -8.67 -5.75
CA THR A 12 -2.52 -7.64 -6.02
C THR A 12 -3.15 -6.32 -6.38
N ARG A 13 -4.36 -6.35 -6.90
CA ARG A 13 -4.97 -5.12 -7.33
C ARG A 13 -6.09 -4.66 -6.50
N GLY A 14 -6.61 -5.48 -5.61
CA GLY A 14 -7.70 -5.10 -4.76
C GLY A 14 -7.28 -4.02 -3.81
N SER A 15 -8.20 -3.15 -3.46
CA SER A 15 -7.90 -2.13 -2.49
C SER A 15 -7.74 -2.76 -1.12
N LEU A 16 -7.01 -2.07 -0.26
CA LEU A 16 -6.75 -2.55 1.08
C LEU A 16 -8.04 -2.71 1.86
N ARG A 17 -9.00 -1.83 1.64
CA ARG A 17 -10.26 -1.93 2.38
C ARG A 17 -11.07 -3.15 1.98
N GLU A 18 -10.75 -3.79 0.87
CA GLU A 18 -11.42 -5.01 0.45
C GLU A 18 -10.72 -6.27 0.91
N GLN A 19 -9.60 -6.12 1.56
CA GLN A 19 -8.88 -7.23 2.12
C GLN A 19 -9.72 -7.82 3.24
N ASP A 20 -9.70 -9.15 3.37
CA ASP A 20 -10.63 -9.85 4.26
C ASP A 20 -10.66 -9.33 5.67
N SER A 21 -9.50 -9.13 6.28
CA SER A 21 -9.43 -8.66 7.66
C SER A 21 -9.98 -7.26 7.81
N ILE A 22 -9.65 -6.40 6.85
CA ILE A 22 -10.12 -5.02 6.91
C ILE A 22 -11.61 -4.98 6.71
N ARG A 23 -12.11 -5.77 5.78
CA ARG A 23 -13.55 -5.80 5.52
C ARG A 23 -14.31 -6.32 6.73
N ALA A 24 -13.77 -7.36 7.35
CA ALA A 24 -14.40 -7.90 8.56
C ALA A 24 -14.43 -6.86 9.65
N LEU A 25 -13.35 -6.10 9.81
CA LEU A 25 -13.30 -5.05 10.82
C LEU A 25 -14.35 -3.98 10.53
N LEU A 26 -14.47 -3.57 9.28
CA LEU A 26 -15.43 -2.54 8.91
C LEU A 26 -16.87 -3.00 9.21
N GLU A 27 -17.15 -4.26 8.93
CA GLU A 27 -18.48 -4.79 9.21
C GLU A 27 -18.78 -4.81 10.69
N LEU A 28 -17.80 -5.22 11.49
CA LEU A 28 -18.00 -5.25 12.93
C LEU A 28 -18.17 -3.85 13.50
N LEU A 29 -17.38 -2.89 13.01
CA LEU A 29 -17.51 -1.52 13.47
C LEU A 29 -18.90 -0.98 13.15
N GLU A 30 -19.39 -1.31 11.99
CA GLU A 30 -20.74 -0.88 11.61
C GLU A 30 -21.78 -1.50 12.51
N GLN A 31 -21.65 -2.78 12.79
CA GLN A 31 -22.59 -3.47 13.65
C GLN A 31 -22.59 -2.93 15.07
N GLN A 32 -21.43 -2.46 15.54
CA GLN A 32 -21.32 -1.90 16.87
C GLN A 32 -21.69 -0.42 16.93
N GLY A 33 -22.08 0.17 15.80
CA GLY A 33 -22.44 1.57 15.78
C GLY A 33 -21.25 2.52 15.83
N MET A 34 -20.07 2.03 15.52
CA MET A 34 -18.84 2.82 15.61
C MET A 34 -18.51 3.43 14.24
N GLU A 35 -19.35 4.37 13.81
CA GLU A 35 -19.22 4.91 12.47
C GLU A 35 -17.98 5.77 12.28
N GLN A 36 -17.57 6.49 13.32
CA GLN A 36 -16.39 7.32 13.21
C GLN A 36 -15.14 6.46 13.03
N GLU A 37 -15.02 5.43 13.85
CA GLU A 37 -13.89 4.51 13.74
C GLU A 37 -13.88 3.80 12.39
N LYS A 38 -15.07 3.44 11.90
CA LYS A 38 -15.19 2.83 10.59
C LYS A 38 -14.64 3.78 9.52
N GLY A 39 -15.02 5.06 9.58
CA GLY A 39 -14.53 6.05 8.65
C GLY A 39 -13.02 6.21 8.73
N ASP A 40 -12.48 6.16 9.94
CA ASP A 40 -11.04 6.29 10.12
C ASP A 40 -10.30 5.13 9.47
N VAL A 41 -10.81 3.92 9.64
CA VAL A 41 -10.18 2.74 9.03
C VAL A 41 -10.21 2.84 7.51
N ILE A 42 -11.33 3.28 6.96
CA ILE A 42 -11.44 3.43 5.51
C ILE A 42 -10.44 4.46 5.00
N ARG A 43 -10.35 5.60 5.69
CA ARG A 43 -9.41 6.64 5.26
C ARG A 43 -7.96 6.17 5.33
N MET A 44 -7.63 5.43 6.38
CA MET A 44 -6.28 4.91 6.51
C MET A 44 -5.97 3.91 5.41
N ALA A 45 -6.91 3.01 5.13
CA ALA A 45 -6.70 2.01 4.09
C ALA A 45 -6.53 2.69 2.73
N ASP A 46 -7.38 3.66 2.43
CA ASP A 46 -7.27 4.36 1.15
C ASP A 46 -5.99 5.16 1.05
N HIS A 47 -5.54 5.73 2.16
CA HIS A 47 -4.31 6.50 2.16
C HIS A 47 -3.10 5.61 1.89
N ILE A 48 -3.08 4.42 2.49
CA ILE A 48 -2.00 3.47 2.25
C ILE A 48 -1.98 3.05 0.78
N ASP A 49 -3.15 2.76 0.23
CA ASP A 49 -3.24 2.39 -1.19
C ASP A 49 -2.73 3.52 -2.08
N SER A 50 -3.09 4.74 -1.73
CA SER A 50 -2.67 5.90 -2.52
C SER A 50 -1.15 6.06 -2.47
N MET A 51 -0.55 5.89 -1.29
CA MET A 51 0.90 5.98 -1.18
C MET A 51 1.60 4.92 -2.02
N GLU A 52 1.09 3.70 -1.97
CA GLU A 52 1.70 2.63 -2.76
C GLU A 52 1.64 2.95 -4.25
N MET A 53 0.48 3.43 -4.69
CA MET A 53 0.31 3.75 -6.09
C MET A 53 1.23 4.88 -6.53
N GLN A 54 1.32 5.92 -5.71
CA GLN A 54 2.17 7.05 -6.03
C GLN A 54 3.64 6.65 -6.13
N LEU A 55 4.10 5.84 -5.20
CA LEU A 55 5.48 5.38 -5.24
C LEU A 55 5.75 4.51 -6.46
N GLY A 56 4.78 3.68 -6.82
CA GLY A 56 4.91 2.87 -8.04
C GLY A 56 5.00 3.72 -9.29
N THR A 57 4.20 4.78 -9.33
CA THR A 57 4.21 5.69 -10.47
C THR A 57 5.55 6.42 -10.57
N VAL A 58 6.08 6.88 -9.43
CA VAL A 58 7.37 7.56 -9.44
C VAL A 58 8.47 6.62 -9.92
N LEU A 59 8.46 5.36 -9.47
CA LEU A 59 9.45 4.40 -9.93
C LEU A 59 9.37 4.20 -11.43
N LYS A 60 8.16 4.11 -11.95
CA LYS A 60 7.99 3.94 -13.37
C LYS A 60 8.53 5.14 -14.14
N GLU A 61 8.25 6.33 -13.64
CA GLU A 61 8.74 7.55 -14.29
C GLU A 61 10.25 7.67 -14.23
N LEU A 62 10.84 7.30 -13.10
CA LEU A 62 12.29 7.31 -12.97
C LEU A 62 12.91 6.32 -13.95
N GLY A 63 12.28 5.16 -14.12
CA GLY A 63 12.76 4.18 -15.09
C GLY A 63 12.72 4.71 -16.50
N GLU A 64 11.67 5.46 -16.85
CA GLU A 64 11.57 6.04 -18.18
C GLU A 64 12.65 7.08 -18.42
N VAL A 65 12.89 7.93 -17.42
CA VAL A 65 13.95 8.93 -17.54
C VAL A 65 15.31 8.25 -17.71
N LYS A 66 15.57 7.21 -16.93
CA LYS A 66 16.83 6.49 -17.02
C LYS A 66 17.00 5.88 -18.40
N LYS A 67 15.91 5.36 -18.96
CA LYS A 67 15.95 4.78 -20.29
C LYS A 67 16.29 5.84 -21.34
N GLN A 68 15.68 7.01 -21.22
CA GLN A 68 15.97 8.10 -22.13
C GLN A 68 17.41 8.57 -22.00
N LEU A 69 17.93 8.62 -20.78
CA LEU A 69 19.32 8.97 -20.58
C LEU A 69 20.25 7.95 -21.21
N GLY A 70 19.82 6.69 -21.24
CA GLY A 70 20.64 5.63 -21.80
C GLY A 70 20.94 5.77 -23.27
N VAL A 71 20.09 6.48 -24.01
CA VAL A 71 20.33 6.67 -25.44
C VAL A 71 21.07 7.96 -25.75
N MET A 72 21.42 8.74 -24.73
CA MET A 72 22.16 9.95 -24.94
C MET A 72 23.64 9.66 -25.08
N GLN A 73 24.34 10.59 -25.71
CA GLN A 73 25.79 10.44 -25.88
C GLN A 73 26.49 10.47 -24.52
N GLU A 74 27.50 9.65 -24.38
CA GLU A 74 28.26 9.59 -23.14
C GLU A 74 28.88 10.93 -22.82
N SER A 75 28.80 11.32 -21.57
CA SER A 75 29.36 12.57 -21.10
C SER A 75 29.34 12.54 -19.59
N LYS A 76 30.04 13.47 -18.97
CA LYS A 76 30.02 13.56 -17.52
C LYS A 76 28.66 13.94 -17.01
N ILE A 77 27.94 14.75 -17.79
CA ILE A 77 26.60 15.16 -17.40
C ILE A 77 25.65 13.97 -17.40
N LYS A 78 25.75 13.13 -18.43
CA LYS A 78 24.95 11.93 -18.50
C LYS A 78 25.23 11.01 -17.32
N LEU A 79 26.51 10.80 -17.01
CA LEU A 79 26.88 9.93 -15.91
C LEU A 79 26.33 10.46 -14.59
N PHE A 80 26.42 11.77 -14.39
CA PHE A 80 25.90 12.38 -13.18
C PHE A 80 24.37 12.20 -13.11
N ALA A 81 23.69 12.41 -14.24
CA ALA A 81 22.24 12.29 -14.26
C ALA A 81 21.80 10.85 -13.98
N VAL A 82 22.49 9.88 -14.60
CA VAL A 82 22.16 8.48 -14.37
C VAL A 82 22.37 8.11 -12.91
N ASP A 83 23.48 8.56 -12.34
CA ASP A 83 23.75 8.28 -10.94
C ASP A 83 22.68 8.88 -10.03
N THR A 84 22.27 10.10 -10.32
CA THR A 84 21.24 10.77 -9.54
C THR A 84 19.92 10.02 -9.62
N ILE A 85 19.54 9.57 -10.81
CA ILE A 85 18.31 8.84 -10.99
C ILE A 85 18.35 7.50 -10.26
N GLN A 86 19.49 6.82 -10.33
CA GLN A 86 19.61 5.54 -9.64
C GLN A 86 19.51 5.69 -8.13
N LYS A 87 20.07 6.76 -7.60
CA LYS A 87 19.93 7.02 -6.17
C LYS A 87 18.50 7.32 -5.81
N ALA A 88 17.80 8.08 -6.65
CA ALA A 88 16.39 8.37 -6.41
C ALA A 88 15.56 7.09 -6.46
N GLU A 89 15.87 6.21 -7.42
CA GLU A 89 15.17 4.93 -7.49
C GLU A 89 15.35 4.13 -6.22
N HIS A 90 16.57 4.12 -5.72
CA HIS A 90 16.85 3.37 -4.50
C HIS A 90 16.04 3.92 -3.33
N GLN A 91 15.99 5.23 -3.20
CA GLN A 91 15.24 5.86 -2.12
C GLN A 91 13.75 5.55 -2.22
N VAL A 92 13.21 5.60 -3.43
CA VAL A 92 11.78 5.32 -3.62
C VAL A 92 11.49 3.86 -3.31
N LYS A 93 12.40 2.95 -3.69
CA LYS A 93 12.22 1.54 -3.36
C LYS A 93 12.23 1.31 -1.86
N MET A 94 13.08 2.05 -1.14
CA MET A 94 13.09 1.94 0.32
C MET A 94 11.78 2.43 0.92
N LEU A 95 11.28 3.56 0.42
CA LEU A 95 10.01 4.06 0.89
C LEU A 95 8.88 3.08 0.60
N ARG A 96 8.92 2.46 -0.58
CA ARG A 96 7.91 1.49 -0.95
C ARG A 96 7.95 0.28 -0.02
N PHE A 97 9.14 -0.13 0.35
CA PHE A 97 9.29 -1.23 1.30
C PHE A 97 8.70 -0.85 2.65
N GLN A 98 8.94 0.40 3.09
CA GLN A 98 8.41 0.87 4.36
C GLN A 98 6.89 0.94 4.34
N VAL A 99 6.32 1.38 3.23
CA VAL A 99 4.87 1.41 3.10
C VAL A 99 4.30 -0.01 3.13
N GLY A 100 4.99 -0.95 2.48
CA GLY A 100 4.57 -2.34 2.52
C GLY A 100 4.58 -2.92 3.93
N THR A 101 5.58 -2.56 4.71
CA THR A 101 5.66 -2.99 6.10
C THR A 101 4.52 -2.37 6.92
N PHE A 102 4.27 -1.10 6.69
CA PHE A 102 3.19 -0.41 7.39
C PHE A 102 1.84 -1.04 7.03
N LYS A 103 1.66 -1.36 5.76
CA LYS A 103 0.44 -2.00 5.29
C LYS A 103 0.23 -3.35 5.99
N ARG A 104 1.28 -4.15 6.08
CA ARG A 104 1.18 -5.43 6.73
C ARG A 104 0.80 -5.28 8.20
N LYS A 105 1.42 -4.31 8.88
CA LYS A 105 1.09 -4.07 10.27
C LYS A 105 -0.33 -3.58 10.44
N PHE A 106 -0.80 -2.79 9.49
CA PHE A 106 -2.18 -2.32 9.53
C PHE A 106 -3.15 -3.49 9.44
N VAL A 107 -2.87 -4.44 8.54
CA VAL A 107 -3.70 -5.63 8.41
C VAL A 107 -3.65 -6.47 9.69
N GLU A 108 -2.46 -6.63 10.26
CA GLU A 108 -2.33 -7.40 11.49
C GLU A 108 -3.12 -6.77 12.63
N ARG A 109 -3.07 -5.45 12.72
CA ARG A 109 -3.84 -4.77 13.75
C ARG A 109 -5.33 -4.89 13.51
N ALA A 110 -5.73 -4.90 12.25
CA ALA A 110 -7.14 -5.10 11.93
C ALA A 110 -7.59 -6.49 12.37
N GLU A 111 -6.75 -7.49 12.14
CA GLU A 111 -7.07 -8.85 12.58
C GLU A 111 -7.22 -8.91 14.09
N GLN A 112 -6.33 -8.26 14.80
CA GLN A 112 -6.41 -8.23 16.25
C GLN A 112 -7.67 -7.49 16.71
N ALA A 113 -7.99 -6.39 16.05
CA ALA A 113 -9.19 -5.63 16.39
C ALA A 113 -10.45 -6.46 16.16
N VAL A 114 -10.48 -7.23 15.09
CA VAL A 114 -11.60 -8.12 14.82
C VAL A 114 -11.77 -9.11 15.95
N PHE A 115 -10.67 -9.72 16.36
CA PHE A 115 -10.70 -10.67 17.45
C PHE A 115 -11.22 -10.02 18.73
N ASP A 116 -10.69 -8.85 19.06
CA ASP A 116 -11.06 -8.15 20.27
C ASP A 116 -12.53 -7.73 20.27
N LEU A 117 -12.99 -7.23 19.12
CA LEU A 117 -14.39 -6.81 19.01
C LEU A 117 -15.35 -7.98 19.16
N LYS A 118 -14.97 -9.14 18.64
CA LYS A 118 -15.82 -10.31 18.80
C LYS A 118 -15.87 -10.78 20.23
N GLU A 119 -14.77 -10.58 20.96
CA GLU A 119 -14.73 -11.01 22.36
C GLU A 119 -15.38 -10.02 23.30
N LYS A 120 -15.12 -8.73 23.12
CA LYS A 120 -15.52 -7.72 24.09
C LYS A 120 -16.48 -6.67 23.57
N GLY A 121 -16.84 -6.73 22.30
CA GLY A 121 -17.68 -5.71 21.72
C GLY A 121 -16.91 -4.39 21.65
N LYS A 122 -17.66 -3.29 21.55
CA LYS A 122 -17.00 -2.00 21.32
C LYS A 122 -16.14 -1.53 22.48
N ASP A 123 -16.26 -2.16 23.64
CA ASP A 123 -15.41 -1.82 24.76
C ASP A 123 -13.96 -2.13 24.46
N ALA A 124 -13.71 -3.02 23.54
CA ALA A 124 -12.35 -3.40 23.19
C ALA A 124 -11.52 -2.23 22.68
N LEU A 125 -12.20 -1.26 22.08
CA LEU A 125 -11.49 -0.12 21.49
C LEU A 125 -11.63 1.16 22.29
N ALA A 126 -12.24 1.05 23.45
CA ALA A 126 -12.48 2.24 24.29
C ALA A 126 -11.19 2.76 24.92
#